data_9e92c62266007c8351508ea227065105
#
_entry.id   9e92c62266007c8351508ea227065105
#
_cell.length_a   1.000
_cell.length_b   1.000
_cell.length_c   1.000
_cell.angle_alpha   90.00
_cell.angle_beta   90.00
_cell.angle_gamma   90.00
#
_symmetry.space_group_name_H-M   'P 1'
#
loop_
_entity.id
_entity.type
_entity.pdbx_description
1 polymer ?
#
loop_
_entity_poly.entity_id
_entity_poly.type
_entity_poly.pdbx_seq_one_letter_code
_entity_poly.pdbx_strand_id
1 'polypeptide(L)'
;MLTAREFMDFLHVMERLKCNVRHGWTSTGRRESVAEHSYRLCVMAFLLRDEFPGLDMEKVLHMCIIHDWGEAVTGDIPTFLKTEADEATETDAVAQLTSMLPDKKAELDALFAEMEALETPEAKLYKAIDRIEAVIQHNEAPLDTWIELERCLLYTSDAA
;
A
#
# COMPACT_ATOMS: atom_id res chain seq x y z
N MET A 1 20.79 -14.94 -7.54
CA MET A 1 21.31 -13.70 -6.92
C MET A 1 20.98 -12.55 -7.83
N LEU A 2 20.31 -11.51 -7.31
CA LEU A 2 19.85 -10.35 -8.08
C LEU A 2 21.04 -9.68 -8.80
N THR A 3 20.93 -9.51 -10.10
CA THR A 3 21.95 -8.79 -10.88
C THR A 3 21.80 -7.27 -10.73
N ALA A 4 22.87 -6.52 -10.94
CA ALA A 4 22.79 -5.05 -10.89
C ALA A 4 21.79 -4.47 -11.91
N ARG A 5 21.61 -5.14 -13.06
CA ARG A 5 20.66 -4.71 -14.07
C ARG A 5 19.22 -4.94 -13.62
N GLU A 6 18.85 -6.12 -13.15
CA GLU A 6 17.52 -6.42 -12.61
C GLU A 6 17.17 -5.46 -11.46
N PHE A 7 18.14 -5.20 -10.57
CA PHE A 7 17.96 -4.24 -9.49
C PHE A 7 17.63 -2.83 -10.01
N MET A 8 18.40 -2.32 -10.97
CA MET A 8 18.18 -0.97 -11.51
C MET A 8 16.90 -0.87 -12.33
N ASP A 9 16.59 -1.89 -13.16
CA ASP A 9 15.39 -1.92 -13.97
C ASP A 9 14.15 -1.93 -13.06
N PHE A 10 14.16 -2.69 -11.97
CA PHE A 10 13.08 -2.71 -10.99
C PHE A 10 12.92 -1.37 -10.26
N LEU A 11 14.00 -0.79 -9.75
CA LEU A 11 13.96 0.52 -9.09
C LEU A 11 13.45 1.63 -10.01
N HIS A 12 13.76 1.54 -11.31
CA HIS A 12 13.24 2.50 -12.30
C HIS A 12 11.72 2.42 -12.42
N VAL A 13 11.13 1.23 -12.30
CA VAL A 13 9.65 1.10 -12.26
C VAL A 13 9.10 1.63 -10.94
N MET A 14 9.73 1.31 -9.81
CA MET A 14 9.29 1.78 -8.48
C MET A 14 9.35 3.31 -8.34
N GLU A 15 10.19 4.00 -9.11
CA GLU A 15 10.22 5.46 -9.14
C GLU A 15 8.85 6.08 -9.48
N ARG A 16 8.03 5.38 -10.27
CA ARG A 16 6.69 5.85 -10.66
C ARG A 16 5.77 6.06 -9.46
N LEU A 17 5.95 5.31 -8.35
CA LEU A 17 5.17 5.50 -7.13
C LEU A 17 5.34 6.89 -6.52
N LYS A 18 6.46 7.57 -6.80
CA LYS A 18 6.68 8.96 -6.40
C LYS A 18 5.87 9.95 -7.25
N CYS A 19 5.55 9.57 -8.48
CA CYS A 19 4.83 10.39 -9.45
C CYS A 19 3.31 10.12 -9.40
N ASN A 20 2.91 8.92 -8.99
CA ASN A 20 1.51 8.56 -8.84
C ASN A 20 0.94 9.22 -7.58
N VAL A 21 -0.12 9.99 -7.76
CA VAL A 21 -0.78 10.72 -6.67
C VAL A 21 -2.08 10.04 -6.28
N ARG A 22 -2.28 9.93 -4.97
CA ARG A 22 -3.50 9.39 -4.34
C ARG A 22 -4.61 10.44 -4.32
N HIS A 23 -5.84 10.00 -4.04
CA HIS A 23 -6.91 10.90 -3.64
C HIS A 23 -6.75 11.28 -2.17
N GLY A 24 -5.68 11.96 -1.85
CA GLY A 24 -5.33 12.48 -0.55
C GLY A 24 -4.54 13.77 -0.69
N TRP A 25 -4.69 14.65 0.29
CA TRP A 25 -4.03 15.94 0.32
C TRP A 25 -3.13 16.04 1.54
N THR A 26 -1.93 16.53 1.36
CA THR A 26 -1.06 16.85 2.48
C THR A 26 -1.54 18.10 3.20
N SER A 27 -1.11 18.31 4.43
CA SER A 27 -1.39 19.52 5.21
C SER A 27 -0.92 20.82 4.53
N THR A 28 -0.02 20.73 3.54
CA THR A 28 0.47 21.85 2.74
C THR A 28 -0.34 22.13 1.48
N GLY A 29 -1.42 21.35 1.25
CA GLY A 29 -2.34 21.56 0.12
C GLY A 29 -1.89 20.99 -1.22
N ARG A 30 -0.94 20.02 -1.24
CA ARG A 30 -0.61 19.23 -2.43
C ARG A 30 -1.14 17.81 -2.33
N ARG A 31 -1.27 17.16 -3.48
CA ARG A 31 -1.62 15.73 -3.52
C ARG A 31 -0.49 14.89 -2.90
N GLU A 32 -0.87 13.88 -2.13
CA GLU A 32 0.02 12.87 -1.62
C GLU A 32 0.42 11.89 -2.73
N SER A 33 1.67 11.41 -2.73
CA SER A 33 2.09 10.33 -3.62
C SER A 33 1.92 8.97 -2.94
N VAL A 34 1.80 7.91 -3.76
CA VAL A 34 1.74 6.51 -3.27
C VAL A 34 2.98 6.16 -2.45
N ALA A 35 4.15 6.63 -2.88
CA ALA A 35 5.40 6.40 -2.14
C ALA A 35 5.40 7.06 -0.75
N GLU A 36 4.78 8.22 -0.58
CA GLU A 36 4.69 8.92 0.71
C GLU A 36 3.75 8.19 1.67
N HIS A 37 2.60 7.73 1.17
CA HIS A 37 1.70 6.85 1.90
C HIS A 37 2.42 5.58 2.38
N SER A 38 3.04 4.83 1.48
CA SER A 38 3.77 3.60 1.82
C SER A 38 4.88 3.84 2.84
N TYR A 39 5.61 4.96 2.73
CA TYR A 39 6.62 5.33 3.73
C TYR A 39 5.99 5.53 5.12
N ARG A 40 4.85 6.21 5.20
CA ARG A 40 4.18 6.46 6.48
C ARG A 40 3.64 5.18 7.11
N LEU A 41 3.15 4.22 6.30
CA LEU A 41 2.83 2.88 6.78
C LEU A 41 4.04 2.18 7.43
N CYS A 42 5.20 2.27 6.79
CA CYS A 42 6.43 1.68 7.32
C CYS A 42 6.82 2.31 8.68
N VAL A 43 6.66 3.62 8.83
CA VAL A 43 6.88 4.31 10.11
C VAL A 43 5.90 3.81 11.17
N MET A 44 4.61 3.67 10.83
CA MET A 44 3.59 3.16 11.75
C MET A 44 3.91 1.72 12.17
N ALA A 45 4.21 0.82 11.23
CA ALA A 45 4.57 -0.56 11.54
C ALA A 45 5.82 -0.65 12.44
N PHE A 46 6.83 0.19 12.18
CA PHE A 46 8.03 0.26 13.01
C PHE A 46 7.72 0.70 14.44
N LEU A 47 6.86 1.71 14.62
CA LEU A 47 6.50 2.22 15.94
C LEU A 47 5.61 1.23 16.72
N LEU A 48 4.77 0.47 16.03
CA LEU A 48 3.84 -0.49 16.64
C LEU A 48 4.47 -1.85 16.96
N ARG A 49 5.70 -2.11 16.55
CA ARG A 49 6.32 -3.45 16.65
C ARG A 49 6.32 -4.04 18.05
N ASP A 50 6.49 -3.21 19.07
CA ASP A 50 6.57 -3.65 20.48
C ASP A 50 5.18 -3.82 21.11
N GLU A 51 4.12 -3.32 20.45
CA GLU A 51 2.72 -3.47 20.87
C GLU A 51 2.11 -4.81 20.46
N PHE A 52 2.73 -5.50 19.48
CA PHE A 52 2.28 -6.78 18.95
C PHE A 52 3.36 -7.88 19.06
N PRO A 53 3.80 -8.24 20.30
CA PRO A 53 4.97 -9.12 20.51
C PRO A 53 4.74 -10.56 20.00
N GLY A 54 3.51 -10.93 19.66
CA GLY A 54 3.16 -12.26 19.14
C GLY A 54 3.13 -12.36 17.61
N LEU A 55 3.34 -11.24 16.90
CA LEU A 55 3.28 -11.17 15.45
C LEU A 55 4.69 -11.04 14.84
N ASP A 56 4.83 -11.52 13.62
CA ASP A 56 6.00 -11.26 12.78
C ASP A 56 5.94 -9.83 12.21
N MET A 57 6.43 -8.87 12.99
CA MET A 57 6.39 -7.45 12.61
C MET A 57 7.35 -7.12 11.47
N GLU A 58 8.36 -7.95 11.18
CA GLU A 58 9.17 -7.82 9.97
C GLU A 58 8.34 -8.15 8.73
N LYS A 59 7.52 -9.20 8.78
CA LYS A 59 6.58 -9.53 7.71
C LYS A 59 5.54 -8.41 7.52
N VAL A 60 4.97 -7.86 8.61
CA VAL A 60 4.04 -6.71 8.52
C VAL A 60 4.70 -5.52 7.84
N LEU A 61 5.96 -5.21 8.18
CA LEU A 61 6.71 -4.14 7.53
C LEU A 61 6.93 -4.42 6.04
N HIS A 62 7.26 -5.66 5.67
CA HIS A 62 7.38 -6.04 4.26
C HIS A 62 6.05 -5.87 3.51
N MET A 63 4.91 -6.26 4.09
CA MET A 63 3.59 -6.03 3.52
C MET A 63 3.32 -4.52 3.31
N CYS A 64 3.64 -3.69 4.30
CA CYS A 64 3.51 -2.23 4.19
C CYS A 64 4.39 -1.63 3.06
N ILE A 65 5.55 -2.22 2.80
CA ILE A 65 6.45 -1.76 1.73
C ILE A 65 5.89 -2.09 0.35
N ILE A 66 5.31 -3.29 0.18
CA ILE A 66 4.99 -3.83 -1.16
C ILE A 66 3.55 -3.63 -1.59
N HIS A 67 2.63 -3.28 -0.67
CA HIS A 67 1.19 -3.37 -0.88
C HIS A 67 0.69 -2.64 -2.14
N ASP A 68 1.23 -1.48 -2.42
CA ASP A 68 0.85 -0.64 -3.56
C ASP A 68 1.85 -0.73 -4.75
N TRP A 69 2.72 -1.75 -4.81
CA TRP A 69 3.66 -1.87 -5.92
C TRP A 69 2.96 -1.98 -7.29
N GLY A 70 1.80 -2.63 -7.35
CA GLY A 70 0.99 -2.72 -8.56
C GLY A 70 0.67 -1.35 -9.16
N GLU A 71 0.47 -0.35 -8.33
CA GLU A 71 0.17 1.02 -8.75
C GLU A 71 1.31 1.72 -9.51
N ALA A 72 2.55 1.21 -9.42
CA ALA A 72 3.62 1.67 -10.30
C ALA A 72 3.32 1.43 -11.80
N VAL A 73 2.42 0.51 -12.09
CA VAL A 73 2.00 0.13 -13.45
C VAL A 73 0.60 0.68 -13.76
N THR A 74 -0.34 0.53 -12.84
CA THR A 74 -1.76 0.88 -13.04
C THR A 74 -2.09 2.33 -12.68
N GLY A 75 -1.31 2.96 -11.81
CA GLY A 75 -1.69 4.19 -11.10
C GLY A 75 -2.63 3.92 -9.94
N ASP A 76 -2.80 4.91 -9.06
CA ASP A 76 -3.76 4.84 -7.94
C ASP A 76 -5.19 5.05 -8.45
N ILE A 77 -6.08 4.13 -8.07
CA ILE A 77 -7.52 4.26 -8.28
C ILE A 77 -8.17 4.29 -6.89
N PRO A 78 -8.88 5.38 -6.54
CA PRO A 78 -9.56 5.48 -5.25
C PRO A 78 -10.44 4.25 -4.98
N THR A 79 -10.33 3.66 -3.80
CA THR A 79 -11.02 2.41 -3.41
C THR A 79 -12.52 2.42 -3.73
N PHE A 80 -13.18 3.58 -3.59
CA PHE A 80 -14.61 3.73 -3.88
C PHE A 80 -14.98 3.71 -5.37
N LEU A 81 -13.98 3.86 -6.26
CA LEU A 81 -14.16 3.87 -7.71
C LEU A 81 -13.59 2.61 -8.37
N LYS A 82 -12.90 1.76 -7.58
CA LYS A 82 -12.25 0.54 -8.06
C LYS A 82 -13.28 -0.49 -8.50
N THR A 83 -13.07 -1.08 -9.67
CA THR A 83 -13.93 -2.13 -10.25
C THR A 83 -13.20 -3.48 -10.22
N GLU A 84 -13.94 -4.59 -10.41
CA GLU A 84 -13.33 -5.94 -10.56
C GLU A 84 -12.30 -6.00 -11.71
N ALA A 85 -12.51 -5.23 -12.78
CA ALA A 85 -11.56 -5.15 -13.88
C ALA A 85 -10.26 -4.44 -13.49
N ASP A 86 -10.35 -3.44 -12.62
CA ASP A 86 -9.19 -2.73 -12.07
C ASP A 86 -8.40 -3.64 -11.13
N GLU A 87 -9.06 -4.43 -10.30
CA GLU A 87 -8.43 -5.42 -9.41
C GLU A 87 -7.70 -6.50 -10.20
N ALA A 88 -8.30 -7.01 -11.29
CA ALA A 88 -7.64 -7.96 -12.18
C ALA A 88 -6.40 -7.35 -12.84
N THR A 89 -6.48 -6.09 -13.28
CA THR A 89 -5.36 -5.36 -13.90
C THR A 89 -4.23 -5.14 -12.89
N GLU A 90 -4.54 -4.84 -11.64
CA GLU A 90 -3.55 -4.68 -10.57
C GLU A 90 -2.87 -6.01 -10.23
N THR A 91 -3.63 -7.10 -10.16
CA THR A 91 -3.08 -8.45 -9.98
C THR A 91 -2.10 -8.82 -11.09
N ASP A 92 -2.45 -8.53 -12.35
CA ASP A 92 -1.55 -8.74 -13.50
C ASP A 92 -0.30 -7.85 -13.40
N ALA A 93 -0.43 -6.61 -12.96
CA ALA A 93 0.68 -5.69 -12.74
C ALA A 93 1.65 -6.22 -11.67
N VAL A 94 1.13 -6.72 -10.56
CA VAL A 94 1.93 -7.37 -9.49
C VAL A 94 2.67 -8.58 -10.05
N ALA A 95 2.01 -9.44 -10.82
CA ALA A 95 2.64 -10.61 -11.44
C ALA A 95 3.76 -10.23 -12.43
N GLN A 96 3.61 -9.14 -13.17
CA GLN A 96 4.66 -8.58 -14.03
C GLN A 96 5.86 -8.10 -13.18
N LEU A 97 5.61 -7.35 -12.11
CA LEU A 97 6.65 -6.82 -11.24
C LEU A 97 7.45 -7.92 -10.54
N THR A 98 6.77 -8.93 -9.97
CA THR A 98 7.45 -10.05 -9.31
C THR A 98 8.29 -10.86 -10.30
N SER A 99 7.87 -10.93 -11.58
CA SER A 99 8.62 -11.59 -12.64
C SER A 99 9.94 -10.88 -13.03
N MET A 100 10.07 -9.58 -12.73
CA MET A 100 11.33 -8.84 -12.89
C MET A 100 12.39 -9.25 -11.87
N LEU A 101 11.99 -9.94 -10.79
CA LEU A 101 12.83 -10.35 -9.66
C LEU A 101 12.81 -11.89 -9.49
N PRO A 102 13.34 -12.67 -10.43
CA PRO A 102 13.17 -14.12 -10.46
C PRO A 102 13.63 -14.83 -9.19
N ASP A 103 14.71 -14.35 -8.56
CA ASP A 103 15.23 -14.90 -7.29
C ASP A 103 14.33 -14.60 -6.08
N LYS A 104 13.44 -13.63 -6.19
CA LYS A 104 12.53 -13.18 -5.14
C LYS A 104 11.06 -13.48 -5.45
N LYS A 105 10.77 -13.91 -6.67
CA LYS A 105 9.40 -14.06 -7.16
C LYS A 105 8.54 -14.94 -6.24
N ALA A 106 9.02 -16.11 -5.87
CA ALA A 106 8.24 -17.05 -5.04
C ALA A 106 7.93 -16.47 -3.65
N GLU A 107 8.88 -15.76 -3.04
CA GLU A 107 8.70 -15.08 -1.76
C GLU A 107 7.66 -13.95 -1.88
N LEU A 108 7.77 -13.11 -2.91
CA LEU A 108 6.86 -12.00 -3.15
C LEU A 108 5.44 -12.48 -3.49
N ASP A 109 5.30 -13.46 -4.38
CA ASP A 109 4.00 -14.03 -4.75
C ASP A 109 3.28 -14.62 -3.52
N ALA A 110 4.01 -15.31 -2.63
CA ALA A 110 3.45 -15.84 -1.39
C ALA A 110 2.99 -14.73 -0.44
N LEU A 111 3.75 -13.64 -0.35
CA LEU A 111 3.43 -12.51 0.51
C LEU A 111 2.21 -11.74 -0.02
N PHE A 112 2.12 -11.49 -1.32
CA PHE A 112 0.94 -10.90 -1.93
C PHE A 112 -0.31 -11.77 -1.77
N ALA A 113 -0.20 -13.10 -1.94
CA ALA A 113 -1.31 -14.02 -1.72
C ALA A 113 -1.80 -14.01 -0.25
N GLU A 114 -0.88 -13.93 0.72
CA GLU A 114 -1.22 -13.80 2.14
C GLU A 114 -1.93 -12.47 2.43
N MET A 115 -1.48 -11.38 1.82
CA MET A 115 -2.09 -10.05 1.94
C MET A 115 -3.51 -10.03 1.36
N GLU A 116 -3.73 -10.67 0.22
CA GLU A 116 -5.05 -10.75 -0.41
C GLU A 116 -6.02 -11.62 0.41
N ALA A 117 -5.55 -12.75 0.92
CA ALA A 117 -6.39 -13.64 1.72
C ALA A 117 -6.85 -13.02 3.05
N LEU A 118 -6.09 -12.11 3.64
CA LEU A 118 -6.38 -11.46 4.94
C LEU A 118 -6.73 -12.45 6.07
N GLU A 119 -6.15 -13.65 6.06
CA GLU A 119 -6.44 -14.67 7.07
C GLU A 119 -5.50 -14.60 8.27
N THR A 120 -4.21 -14.30 8.02
CA THR A 120 -3.21 -14.21 9.07
C THR A 120 -3.33 -12.92 9.89
N PRO A 121 -2.90 -12.94 11.16
CA PRO A 121 -2.92 -11.72 11.98
C PRO A 121 -1.98 -10.64 11.43
N GLU A 122 -0.87 -11.00 10.79
CA GLU A 122 0.04 -10.08 10.12
C GLU A 122 -0.64 -9.37 8.94
N ALA A 123 -1.34 -10.11 8.08
CA ALA A 123 -2.09 -9.54 6.97
C ALA A 123 -3.23 -8.62 7.44
N LYS A 124 -3.92 -9.00 8.53
CA LYS A 124 -4.94 -8.14 9.15
C LYS A 124 -4.35 -6.86 9.73
N LEU A 125 -3.20 -6.97 10.40
CA LEU A 125 -2.54 -5.80 11.01
C LEU A 125 -2.03 -4.84 9.93
N TYR A 126 -1.34 -5.34 8.89
CA TYR A 126 -0.92 -4.46 7.80
C TYR A 126 -2.12 -3.72 7.18
N LYS A 127 -3.23 -4.42 6.95
CA LYS A 127 -4.42 -3.80 6.34
C LYS A 127 -5.09 -2.79 7.28
N ALA A 128 -5.03 -3.02 8.58
CA ALA A 128 -5.48 -2.04 9.56
C ALA A 128 -4.59 -0.77 9.55
N ILE A 129 -3.27 -0.94 9.47
CA ILE A 129 -2.31 0.18 9.38
C ILE A 129 -2.58 1.00 8.10
N ASP A 130 -2.77 0.35 6.96
CA ASP A 130 -3.09 0.99 5.69
C ASP A 130 -4.36 1.87 5.80
N ARG A 131 -5.45 1.30 6.31
CA ARG A 131 -6.72 2.03 6.50
C ARG A 131 -6.60 3.19 7.49
N ILE A 132 -5.90 2.97 8.60
CA ILE A 132 -5.72 4.01 9.62
C ILE A 132 -4.86 5.15 9.07
N GLU A 133 -3.83 4.84 8.30
CA GLU A 133 -3.00 5.87 7.66
C GLU A 133 -3.84 6.76 6.73
N ALA A 134 -4.66 6.17 5.87
CA ALA A 134 -5.54 6.91 4.98
C ALA A 134 -6.51 7.84 5.76
N VAL A 135 -7.08 7.36 6.88
CA VAL A 135 -7.93 8.18 7.75
C VAL A 135 -7.15 9.33 8.40
N ILE A 136 -5.94 9.06 8.89
CA ILE A 136 -5.07 10.10 9.47
C ILE A 136 -4.75 11.16 8.43
N GLN A 137 -4.38 10.75 7.21
CA GLN A 137 -4.06 11.67 6.11
C GLN A 137 -5.26 12.56 5.75
N HIS A 138 -6.46 11.98 5.67
CA HIS A 138 -7.68 12.75 5.43
C HIS A 138 -7.95 13.76 6.55
N ASN A 139 -7.77 13.36 7.81
CA ASN A 139 -7.96 14.26 8.97
C ASN A 139 -6.95 15.42 9.03
N GLU A 140 -5.78 15.27 8.43
CA GLU A 140 -4.76 16.32 8.31
C GLU A 140 -5.01 17.26 7.12
N ALA A 141 -5.89 16.88 6.20
CA ALA A 141 -6.28 17.67 5.04
C ALA A 141 -7.49 18.57 5.34
N PRO A 142 -7.64 19.71 4.63
CA PRO A 142 -8.82 20.55 4.74
C PRO A 142 -10.10 19.78 4.35
N LEU A 143 -11.21 20.03 5.07
CA LEU A 143 -12.49 19.32 4.84
C LEU A 143 -13.10 19.54 3.45
N ASP A 144 -12.75 20.61 2.77
CA ASP A 144 -13.20 20.90 1.41
C ASP A 144 -12.50 20.03 0.36
N THR A 145 -11.44 19.32 0.72
CA THR A 145 -10.77 18.33 -0.13
C THR A 145 -11.45 16.95 -0.11
N TRP A 146 -12.34 16.71 0.85
CA TRP A 146 -13.05 15.45 1.02
C TRP A 146 -14.22 15.34 0.04
N ILE A 147 -14.33 14.19 -0.64
CA ILE A 147 -15.54 13.86 -1.39
C ILE A 147 -16.61 13.26 -0.48
N GLU A 148 -17.88 13.29 -0.93
CA GLU A 148 -19.01 12.83 -0.12
C GLU A 148 -18.88 11.37 0.34
N LEU A 149 -18.32 10.50 -0.51
CA LEU A 149 -18.09 9.10 -0.19
C LEU A 149 -17.05 8.90 0.92
N GLU A 150 -16.07 9.78 1.03
CA GLU A 150 -15.04 9.70 2.09
C GLU A 150 -15.57 10.09 3.45
N ARG A 151 -16.61 10.91 3.50
CA ARG A 151 -17.27 11.26 4.77
C ARG A 151 -17.87 10.05 5.45
N CYS A 152 -18.22 8.99 4.71
CA CYS A 152 -18.64 7.71 5.28
C CYS A 152 -17.51 7.03 6.09
N LEU A 153 -16.24 7.26 5.77
CA LEU A 153 -15.11 6.69 6.52
C LEU A 153 -15.10 7.12 7.99
N LEU A 154 -15.63 8.30 8.30
CA LEU A 154 -15.78 8.78 9.67
C LEU A 154 -16.79 7.97 10.49
N TYR A 155 -17.73 7.31 9.81
CA TYR A 155 -18.84 6.58 10.44
C TYR A 155 -18.68 5.06 10.32
N THR A 156 -17.86 4.57 9.43
CA THR A 156 -17.67 3.13 9.15
C THR A 156 -16.34 2.59 9.67
N SER A 157 -15.57 3.38 10.40
CA SER A 157 -14.36 2.93 11.11
C SER A 157 -14.65 1.94 12.26
N ASP A 158 -15.89 1.51 12.44
CA ASP A 158 -16.26 0.37 13.30
C ASP A 158 -15.75 -0.98 12.77
N ALA A 159 -14.92 -0.97 11.74
CA ALA A 159 -14.26 -2.14 11.21
C ALA A 159 -12.83 -2.30 11.78
N ALA A 160 -12.65 -1.97 13.04
CA ALA A 160 -11.45 -2.33 13.77
C ALA A 160 -11.68 -3.59 14.59
#